data_8ae50e634190a45a7eea6afcece0fefc
#
_entry.id   8ae50e634190a45a7eea6afcece0fefc
#
_cell.length_a   1.000
_cell.length_b   1.000
_cell.length_c   1.000
_cell.angle_alpha   90.00
_cell.angle_beta   90.00
_cell.angle_gamma   90.00
#
_symmetry.space_group_name_H-M   'P 1'
#
loop_
_entity.id
_entity.type
_entity.pdbx_description
1 polymer ?
#
loop_
_entity_poly.entity_id
_entity_poly.type
_entity_poly.pdbx_seq_one_letter_code
_entity_poly.pdbx_strand_id
1 'polypeptide(L)'
;MSDLGTGPVLAATVTVADLDAAIARYTKIVGYVRDAAGTVSPAQAASWGAPGMAGRAWQLMRPESGEPGWIRLVEGTRPTAYRPLAHYGWAAIEILLRNTDDMHARMKDTEFTIIGEPHPLKSSPDIKAMQVVGPDGEALYLTNVPKGASPIHELPQPQSDIDRIFIMVLGVPDFAATHADFEARFGLPKTSERTRGMNFLGAGYGLEDAGQPLPMSTVQLDGRSVIQVDGMQPTATPRPCTDSALPPGIAIVSLARKEIDSLAADALGPIYQGDAAWPYQGARAVTVRGAGGELYEMVGP
;
A
#
# COMPACT_ATOMS: atom_id res chain seq x y z
N MET A 1 1.05 -7.82 23.06
CA MET A 1 1.54 -7.69 21.68
C MET A 1 3.05 -7.78 21.70
N SER A 2 3.63 -8.64 20.87
CA SER A 2 5.08 -8.64 20.67
C SER A 2 5.47 -7.31 20.00
N ASP A 3 6.53 -6.71 20.51
CA ASP A 3 7.12 -5.50 19.91
C ASP A 3 8.01 -5.95 18.75
N LEU A 4 7.53 -5.82 17.54
CA LEU A 4 8.25 -6.23 16.32
C LEU A 4 9.23 -5.14 15.83
N GLY A 5 9.16 -3.94 16.42
CA GLY A 5 10.01 -2.81 16.06
C GLY A 5 9.73 -2.20 14.69
N THR A 6 8.74 -2.71 13.96
CA THR A 6 8.32 -2.22 12.65
C THR A 6 6.79 -2.21 12.54
N GLY A 7 6.23 -1.09 12.14
CA GLY A 7 4.80 -0.80 12.07
C GLY A 7 4.37 0.21 13.12
N PRO A 8 3.17 0.77 12.99
CA PRO A 8 2.16 0.47 11.96
C PRO A 8 2.53 0.96 10.55
N VAL A 9 1.67 0.65 9.59
CA VAL A 9 1.62 1.38 8.32
C VAL A 9 1.24 2.83 8.63
N LEU A 10 2.10 3.77 8.25
CA LEU A 10 1.86 5.20 8.45
C LEU A 10 1.14 5.81 7.25
N ALA A 11 1.64 5.53 6.05
CA ALA A 11 1.06 6.03 4.81
C ALA A 11 1.40 5.12 3.61
N ALA A 12 0.53 5.16 2.59
CA ALA A 12 0.85 4.71 1.24
C ALA A 12 0.97 5.92 0.32
N THR A 13 2.06 6.02 -0.45
CA THR A 13 2.24 7.05 -1.45
C THR A 13 1.76 6.54 -2.80
N VAL A 14 0.83 7.26 -3.41
CA VAL A 14 0.28 6.96 -4.74
C VAL A 14 0.68 8.09 -5.69
N THR A 15 1.31 7.73 -6.82
CA THR A 15 1.58 8.70 -7.88
C THR A 15 0.34 8.89 -8.73
N VAL A 16 -0.05 10.15 -8.96
CA VAL A 16 -1.27 10.52 -9.68
C VAL A 16 -0.94 11.49 -10.83
N ALA A 17 -1.63 11.33 -11.94
CA ALA A 17 -1.40 12.16 -13.12
C ALA A 17 -2.01 13.57 -12.98
N ASP A 18 -3.13 13.67 -12.27
CA ASP A 18 -3.86 14.91 -11.97
C ASP A 18 -4.20 14.92 -10.47
N LEU A 19 -3.46 15.75 -9.71
CA LEU A 19 -3.58 15.80 -8.26
C LEU A 19 -4.95 16.32 -7.82
N ASP A 20 -5.50 17.34 -8.48
CA ASP A 20 -6.81 17.93 -8.11
C ASP A 20 -7.94 16.93 -8.37
N ALA A 21 -7.91 16.22 -9.49
CA ALA A 21 -8.87 15.15 -9.78
C ALA A 21 -8.74 14.01 -8.78
N ALA A 22 -7.53 13.60 -8.42
CA ALA A 22 -7.30 12.56 -7.40
C ALA A 22 -7.82 13.00 -6.02
N ILE A 23 -7.54 14.21 -5.57
CA ILE A 23 -8.08 14.77 -4.33
C ILE A 23 -9.60 14.73 -4.34
N ALA A 24 -10.23 15.12 -5.44
CA ALA A 24 -11.69 15.10 -5.55
C ALA A 24 -12.25 13.68 -5.43
N ARG A 25 -11.62 12.68 -6.07
CA ARG A 25 -11.99 11.26 -5.97
C ARG A 25 -11.88 10.75 -4.53
N TYR A 26 -10.73 10.95 -3.91
CA TYR A 26 -10.50 10.48 -2.55
C TYR A 26 -11.42 11.16 -1.53
N THR A 27 -11.77 12.42 -1.74
CA THR A 27 -12.70 13.14 -0.85
C THR A 27 -14.15 12.71 -1.07
N LYS A 28 -14.62 12.70 -2.34
CA LYS A 28 -16.05 12.54 -2.63
C LYS A 28 -16.49 11.08 -2.75
N ILE A 29 -15.58 10.22 -3.26
CA ILE A 29 -15.91 8.82 -3.56
C ILE A 29 -15.36 7.91 -2.47
N VAL A 30 -14.07 7.97 -2.16
CA VAL A 30 -13.48 7.13 -1.11
C VAL A 30 -13.97 7.58 0.27
N GLY A 31 -14.05 8.88 0.53
CA GLY A 31 -14.53 9.43 1.79
C GLY A 31 -13.40 9.79 2.77
N TYR A 32 -12.18 9.97 2.27
CA TYR A 32 -11.08 10.51 3.06
C TYR A 32 -11.17 12.03 3.15
N VAL A 33 -10.62 12.60 4.20
CA VAL A 33 -10.52 14.05 4.39
C VAL A 33 -9.12 14.55 4.05
N ARG A 34 -9.05 15.78 3.53
CA ARG A 34 -7.78 16.44 3.24
C ARG A 34 -7.07 16.82 4.54
N ASP A 35 -5.76 16.66 4.54
CA ASP A 35 -4.89 17.14 5.61
C ASP A 35 -3.81 18.07 5.02
N ALA A 36 -2.53 17.89 5.35
CA ALA A 36 -1.46 18.73 4.84
C ALA A 36 -1.23 18.56 3.33
N ALA A 37 -0.75 19.62 2.70
CA ALA A 37 -0.32 19.65 1.31
C ALA A 37 1.00 20.41 1.16
N GLY A 38 1.73 20.15 0.10
CA GLY A 38 3.00 20.82 -0.17
C GLY A 38 3.64 20.40 -1.47
N THR A 39 4.95 20.57 -1.53
CA THR A 39 5.79 20.09 -2.64
C THR A 39 6.91 19.20 -2.09
N VAL A 40 7.28 18.21 -2.88
CA VAL A 40 8.41 17.31 -2.57
C VAL A 40 9.69 18.15 -2.56
N SER A 41 10.37 18.21 -1.42
CA SER A 41 11.63 18.94 -1.34
C SER A 41 12.76 18.19 -2.07
N PRO A 42 13.83 18.89 -2.51
CA PRO A 42 14.99 18.20 -3.09
C PRO A 42 15.60 17.14 -2.17
N ALA A 43 15.62 17.40 -0.86
CA ALA A 43 16.12 16.43 0.14
C ALA A 43 15.22 15.18 0.25
N GLN A 44 13.91 15.37 0.25
CA GLN A 44 12.95 14.27 0.25
C GLN A 44 13.04 13.43 -1.04
N ALA A 45 13.09 14.08 -2.20
CA ALA A 45 13.25 13.41 -3.48
C ALA A 45 14.56 12.60 -3.57
N ALA A 46 15.65 13.17 -3.04
CA ALA A 46 16.93 12.48 -2.95
C ALA A 46 16.85 11.25 -2.04
N SER A 47 16.21 11.34 -0.88
CA SER A 47 16.05 10.23 0.05
C SER A 47 15.22 9.08 -0.55
N TRP A 48 14.25 9.39 -1.40
CA TRP A 48 13.47 8.38 -2.13
C TRP A 48 14.25 7.70 -3.28
N GLY A 49 15.47 8.20 -3.59
CA GLY A 49 16.19 7.79 -4.80
C GLY A 49 15.50 8.22 -6.09
N ALA A 50 14.66 9.26 -6.02
CA ALA A 50 13.80 9.74 -7.11
C ALA A 50 13.93 11.27 -7.30
N PRO A 51 15.12 11.78 -7.70
CA PRO A 51 15.39 13.22 -7.76
C PRO A 51 14.46 14.00 -8.71
N GLY A 52 13.88 13.35 -9.71
CA GLY A 52 12.89 13.95 -10.61
C GLY A 52 11.54 14.27 -9.97
N MET A 53 11.34 13.83 -8.72
CA MET A 53 10.14 14.18 -7.94
C MET A 53 10.26 15.53 -7.22
N ALA A 54 11.44 16.15 -7.17
CA ALA A 54 11.60 17.45 -6.54
C ALA A 54 10.69 18.52 -7.17
N GLY A 55 9.97 19.27 -6.33
CA GLY A 55 9.02 20.28 -6.76
C GLY A 55 7.63 19.76 -7.14
N ARG A 56 7.40 18.43 -7.21
CA ARG A 56 6.07 17.87 -7.44
C ARG A 56 5.14 18.14 -6.28
N ALA A 57 3.90 18.51 -6.58
CA ALA A 57 2.89 18.75 -5.56
C ALA A 57 2.43 17.44 -4.92
N TRP A 58 2.05 17.52 -3.65
CA TRP A 58 1.46 16.41 -2.92
C TRP A 58 0.33 16.85 -1.98
N GLN A 59 -0.58 15.93 -1.69
CA GLN A 59 -1.67 16.08 -0.74
C GLN A 59 -1.76 14.84 0.14
N LEU A 60 -1.83 15.02 1.46
CA LEU A 60 -2.20 13.97 2.40
C LEU A 60 -3.71 13.85 2.51
N MET A 61 -4.17 12.61 2.43
CA MET A 61 -5.56 12.21 2.62
C MET A 61 -5.62 11.27 3.82
N ARG A 62 -6.46 11.54 4.80
CA ARG A 62 -6.57 10.74 6.01
C ARG A 62 -8.00 10.23 6.23
N PRO A 63 -8.19 9.13 6.98
CA PRO A 63 -9.51 8.77 7.47
C PRO A 63 -10.04 9.85 8.42
N GLU A 64 -11.36 9.96 8.55
CA GLU A 64 -11.98 10.88 9.50
C GLU A 64 -11.58 10.60 10.95
N SER A 65 -11.38 9.32 11.30
CA SER A 65 -10.88 8.88 12.60
C SER A 65 -9.52 9.46 12.99
N GLY A 66 -8.69 9.82 12.00
CA GLY A 66 -7.30 10.24 12.22
C GLY A 66 -6.34 9.10 12.55
N GLU A 67 -6.80 7.84 12.57
CA GLU A 67 -5.95 6.67 12.78
C GLU A 67 -4.82 6.59 11.75
N PRO A 68 -3.62 6.09 12.08
CA PRO A 68 -2.50 5.95 11.14
C PRO A 68 -2.87 5.02 9.98
N GLY A 69 -2.21 5.20 8.85
CA GLY A 69 -2.51 4.49 7.60
C GLY A 69 -3.22 5.43 6.62
N TRP A 70 -2.54 6.54 6.27
CA TRP A 70 -3.04 7.59 5.40
C TRP A 70 -2.61 7.35 3.95
N ILE A 71 -3.11 8.16 3.03
CA ILE A 71 -2.69 8.14 1.62
C ILE A 71 -2.03 9.48 1.30
N ARG A 72 -0.81 9.42 0.74
CA ARG A 72 -0.10 10.58 0.19
C ARG A 72 -0.22 10.52 -1.33
N LEU A 73 -1.02 11.40 -1.91
CA LEU A 73 -1.11 11.60 -3.36
C LEU A 73 0.04 12.51 -3.79
N VAL A 74 0.81 12.12 -4.80
CA VAL A 74 1.94 12.90 -5.31
C VAL A 74 1.84 12.96 -6.83
N GLU A 75 1.98 14.15 -7.41
CA GLU A 75 2.04 14.30 -8.87
C GLU A 75 3.15 13.43 -9.47
N GLY A 76 2.79 12.63 -10.45
CA GLY A 76 3.69 11.73 -11.14
C GLY A 76 3.19 11.42 -12.54
N THR A 77 3.82 10.46 -13.19
CA THR A 77 3.42 10.02 -14.52
C THR A 77 2.89 8.59 -14.46
N ARG A 78 1.86 8.32 -15.27
CA ARG A 78 1.39 6.97 -15.51
C ARG A 78 1.82 6.53 -16.90
N PRO A 79 2.90 5.74 -17.05
CA PRO A 79 3.29 5.19 -18.34
C PRO A 79 2.17 4.31 -18.92
N THR A 80 1.99 4.37 -20.23
CA THR A 80 0.95 3.57 -20.93
C THR A 80 1.17 2.06 -20.78
N ALA A 81 2.40 1.63 -20.52
CA ALA A 81 2.74 0.24 -20.26
C ALA A 81 2.37 -0.24 -18.84
N TYR A 82 2.04 0.68 -17.91
CA TYR A 82 1.67 0.30 -16.55
C TYR A 82 0.25 -0.30 -16.51
N ARG A 83 0.16 -1.51 -16.00
CA ARG A 83 -1.10 -2.21 -15.74
C ARG A 83 -1.16 -2.58 -14.26
N PRO A 84 -2.14 -2.11 -13.50
CA PRO A 84 -2.32 -2.51 -12.10
C PRO A 84 -2.32 -4.03 -11.95
N LEU A 85 -1.76 -4.53 -10.85
CA LEU A 85 -1.74 -5.96 -10.49
C LEU A 85 -0.94 -6.88 -11.43
N ALA A 86 -0.36 -6.36 -12.53
CA ALA A 86 0.46 -7.14 -13.47
C ALA A 86 1.97 -6.94 -13.27
N HIS A 87 2.37 -6.13 -12.31
CA HIS A 87 3.76 -5.78 -12.03
C HIS A 87 4.13 -6.05 -10.57
N TYR A 88 5.41 -6.38 -10.34
CA TYR A 88 5.96 -6.54 -8.99
C TYR A 88 5.88 -5.25 -8.17
N GLY A 89 5.96 -5.36 -6.86
CA GLY A 89 5.93 -4.27 -5.91
C GLY A 89 4.58 -4.11 -5.24
N TRP A 90 4.28 -2.93 -4.68
CA TRP A 90 3.04 -2.68 -3.95
C TRP A 90 1.82 -2.82 -4.85
N ALA A 91 1.09 -3.90 -4.69
CA ALA A 91 -0.01 -4.30 -5.57
C ALA A 91 -1.34 -3.66 -5.19
N ALA A 92 -1.66 -3.59 -3.90
CA ALA A 92 -2.91 -3.00 -3.43
C ALA A 92 -2.79 -2.38 -2.03
N ILE A 93 -3.67 -1.43 -1.75
CA ILE A 93 -3.93 -0.83 -0.44
C ILE A 93 -5.22 -1.43 0.09
N GLU A 94 -5.19 -2.10 1.25
CA GLU A 94 -6.41 -2.60 1.88
C GLU A 94 -6.86 -1.64 2.98
N ILE A 95 -8.04 -1.06 2.78
CA ILE A 95 -8.66 -0.05 3.63
C ILE A 95 -9.77 -0.70 4.44
N LEU A 96 -9.73 -0.47 5.74
CA LEU A 96 -10.77 -0.91 6.66
C LEU A 96 -11.99 0.00 6.55
N LEU A 97 -13.18 -0.58 6.52
CA LEU A 97 -14.43 0.15 6.47
C LEU A 97 -15.56 -0.55 7.26
N ARG A 98 -16.61 0.19 7.56
CA ARG A 98 -17.76 -0.35 8.30
C ARG A 98 -18.69 -1.19 7.45
N ASN A 99 -18.89 -0.82 6.19
CA ASN A 99 -19.85 -1.49 5.33
C ASN A 99 -19.38 -1.53 3.86
N THR A 100 -19.09 -2.73 3.37
CA THR A 100 -18.63 -2.96 2.00
C THR A 100 -19.72 -2.73 0.96
N ASP A 101 -21.00 -3.00 1.29
CA ASP A 101 -22.12 -2.80 0.36
C ASP A 101 -22.42 -1.32 0.13
N ASP A 102 -22.32 -0.51 1.18
CA ASP A 102 -22.49 0.95 1.07
C ASP A 102 -21.35 1.56 0.23
N MET A 103 -20.13 1.04 0.39
CA MET A 103 -19.00 1.46 -0.43
C MET A 103 -19.18 1.04 -1.90
N HIS A 104 -19.67 -0.16 -2.15
CA HIS A 104 -19.98 -0.61 -3.50
C HIS A 104 -21.03 0.32 -4.16
N ALA A 105 -22.12 0.62 -3.47
CA ALA A 105 -23.13 1.54 -3.97
C ALA A 105 -22.58 2.94 -4.27
N ARG A 106 -21.60 3.40 -3.49
CA ARG A 106 -20.92 4.69 -3.69
C ARG A 106 -19.99 4.68 -4.90
N MET A 107 -19.29 3.57 -5.16
CA MET A 107 -18.29 3.46 -6.23
C MET A 107 -18.85 3.03 -7.59
N LYS A 108 -19.98 2.39 -7.58
CA LYS A 108 -20.59 1.73 -8.72
C LYS A 108 -20.81 2.79 -9.82
N ASP A 109 -20.92 3.56 -10.33
CA ASP A 109 -21.08 4.48 -11.47
C ASP A 109 -20.06 5.64 -11.43
N THR A 110 -18.86 5.35 -10.92
CA THR A 110 -17.77 6.33 -10.83
C THR A 110 -16.60 5.96 -11.75
N GLU A 111 -15.51 6.72 -11.63
CA GLU A 111 -14.25 6.47 -12.35
C GLU A 111 -13.50 5.22 -11.87
N PHE A 112 -13.85 4.66 -10.71
CA PHE A 112 -13.25 3.42 -10.21
C PHE A 112 -13.78 2.21 -10.96
N THR A 113 -12.89 1.34 -11.41
CA THR A 113 -13.28 0.06 -12.02
C THR A 113 -13.42 -1.00 -10.94
N ILE A 114 -14.63 -1.53 -10.74
CA ILE A 114 -14.86 -2.65 -9.83
C ILE A 114 -14.32 -3.91 -10.52
N ILE A 115 -13.34 -4.55 -9.87
CA ILE A 115 -12.70 -5.80 -10.35
C ILE A 115 -13.07 -7.01 -9.49
N GLY A 116 -13.62 -6.77 -8.30
CA GLY A 116 -14.17 -7.79 -7.42
C GLY A 116 -15.37 -7.24 -6.68
N GLU A 117 -16.53 -7.83 -6.94
CA GLU A 117 -17.79 -7.50 -6.26
C GLU A 117 -17.72 -7.82 -4.76
N PRO A 118 -18.54 -7.17 -3.90
CA PRO A 118 -18.59 -7.48 -2.48
C PRO A 118 -18.86 -8.96 -2.21
N HIS A 119 -17.94 -9.64 -1.55
CA HIS A 119 -18.08 -11.06 -1.23
C HIS A 119 -17.43 -11.42 0.11
N PRO A 120 -17.97 -12.41 0.83
CA PRO A 120 -17.32 -12.98 2.01
C PRO A 120 -16.02 -13.68 1.65
N LEU A 121 -15.00 -13.57 2.52
CA LEU A 121 -13.76 -14.32 2.33
C LEU A 121 -13.98 -15.82 2.61
N LYS A 122 -13.44 -16.69 1.75
CA LYS A 122 -13.55 -18.15 1.93
C LYS A 122 -12.97 -18.64 3.25
N SER A 123 -11.87 -18.02 3.71
CA SER A 123 -11.18 -18.39 4.96
C SER A 123 -11.82 -17.78 6.21
N SER A 124 -12.62 -16.75 6.07
CA SER A 124 -13.25 -16.00 7.16
C SER A 124 -14.56 -15.39 6.64
N PRO A 125 -15.66 -16.16 6.60
CA PRO A 125 -16.91 -15.73 5.95
C PRO A 125 -17.55 -14.47 6.53
N ASP A 126 -17.20 -14.11 7.75
CA ASP A 126 -17.66 -12.87 8.40
C ASP A 126 -16.95 -11.61 7.85
N ILE A 127 -15.77 -11.79 7.23
CA ILE A 127 -15.04 -10.69 6.58
C ILE A 127 -15.55 -10.53 5.16
N LYS A 128 -15.98 -9.33 4.81
CA LYS A 128 -16.48 -9.01 3.48
C LYS A 128 -15.56 -7.99 2.81
N ALA A 129 -15.16 -8.28 1.58
CA ALA A 129 -14.26 -7.43 0.81
C ALA A 129 -14.77 -7.19 -0.61
N MET A 130 -14.40 -6.06 -1.18
CA MET A 130 -14.50 -5.76 -2.62
C MET A 130 -13.18 -5.18 -3.11
N GLN A 131 -12.96 -5.21 -4.42
CA GLN A 131 -11.74 -4.72 -5.03
C GLN A 131 -12.06 -3.75 -6.16
N VAL A 132 -11.33 -2.64 -6.19
CA VAL A 132 -11.43 -1.65 -7.27
C VAL A 132 -10.05 -1.22 -7.73
N VAL A 133 -10.01 -0.65 -8.94
CA VAL A 133 -8.83 0.04 -9.46
C VAL A 133 -9.22 1.46 -9.79
N GLY A 134 -8.44 2.41 -9.27
CA GLY A 134 -8.60 3.82 -9.54
C GLY A 134 -7.97 4.26 -10.86
N PRO A 135 -8.32 5.47 -11.33
CA PRO A 135 -7.84 6.01 -12.60
C PRO A 135 -6.31 6.14 -12.70
N ASP A 136 -5.61 6.29 -11.57
CA ASP A 136 -4.15 6.39 -11.53
C ASP A 136 -3.47 5.02 -11.45
N GLY A 137 -4.27 3.95 -11.43
CA GLY A 137 -3.79 2.56 -11.44
C GLY A 137 -3.51 2.01 -10.04
N GLU A 138 -3.93 2.70 -9.01
CA GLU A 138 -3.95 2.18 -7.65
C GLU A 138 -5.07 1.15 -7.48
N ALA A 139 -4.75 0.00 -6.91
CA ALA A 139 -5.76 -0.97 -6.51
C ALA A 139 -6.10 -0.78 -5.02
N LEU A 140 -7.41 -0.72 -4.73
CA LEU A 140 -7.93 -0.61 -3.37
C LEU A 140 -8.74 -1.86 -3.05
N TYR A 141 -8.41 -2.51 -1.95
CA TYR A 141 -9.20 -3.57 -1.35
C TYR A 141 -9.96 -2.96 -0.18
N LEU A 142 -11.27 -3.06 -0.22
CA LEU A 142 -12.19 -2.34 0.65
C LEU A 142 -12.91 -3.36 1.52
N THR A 143 -12.50 -3.45 2.80
CA THR A 143 -12.78 -4.63 3.62
C THR A 143 -13.45 -4.25 4.94
N ASN A 144 -14.58 -4.88 5.20
CA ASN A 144 -15.24 -4.89 6.51
C ASN A 144 -14.75 -6.09 7.32
N VAL A 145 -14.24 -5.82 8.52
CA VAL A 145 -13.74 -6.85 9.45
C VAL A 145 -14.52 -6.76 10.77
N PRO A 146 -15.49 -7.63 11.01
CA PRO A 146 -16.14 -7.73 12.31
C PRO A 146 -15.17 -8.13 13.43
N LYS A 147 -15.49 -7.71 14.65
CA LYS A 147 -14.66 -8.02 15.81
C LYS A 147 -14.46 -9.54 15.97
N GLY A 148 -13.20 -9.97 16.04
CA GLY A 148 -12.86 -11.39 16.23
C GLY A 148 -12.99 -12.24 14.96
N ALA A 149 -13.28 -11.66 13.81
CA ALA A 149 -13.45 -12.41 12.56
C ALA A 149 -12.14 -13.01 12.02
N SER A 150 -10.96 -12.47 12.37
CA SER A 150 -9.67 -13.04 11.97
C SER A 150 -9.10 -13.96 13.05
N PRO A 151 -8.87 -15.24 12.74
CA PRO A 151 -8.23 -16.16 13.68
C PRO A 151 -6.70 -16.06 13.72
N ILE A 152 -6.09 -15.40 12.74
CA ILE A 152 -4.64 -15.37 12.53
C ILE A 152 -4.04 -14.03 12.98
N HIS A 153 -4.72 -12.93 12.71
CA HIS A 153 -4.23 -11.57 12.97
C HIS A 153 -5.13 -10.83 13.94
N GLU A 154 -4.52 -10.05 14.80
CA GLU A 154 -5.22 -9.05 15.58
C GLU A 154 -5.46 -7.82 14.70
N LEU A 155 -6.61 -7.78 14.02
CA LEU A 155 -6.97 -6.70 13.12
C LEU A 155 -7.68 -5.56 13.85
N PRO A 156 -7.51 -4.29 13.38
CA PRO A 156 -8.20 -3.16 13.97
C PRO A 156 -9.70 -3.20 13.68
N GLN A 157 -10.46 -2.42 14.43
CA GLN A 157 -11.88 -2.17 14.19
C GLN A 157 -12.05 -0.75 13.65
N PRO A 158 -12.94 -0.51 12.68
CA PRO A 158 -13.11 0.81 12.07
C PRO A 158 -13.68 1.81 13.08
N GLN A 159 -13.03 2.97 13.20
CA GLN A 159 -13.45 4.09 14.04
C GLN A 159 -14.25 5.13 13.24
N SER A 160 -14.19 5.09 11.90
CA SER A 160 -15.00 5.88 10.96
C SER A 160 -15.59 4.98 9.89
N ASP A 161 -16.47 5.49 9.02
CA ASP A 161 -17.11 4.69 7.97
C ASP A 161 -16.09 4.13 7.00
N ILE A 162 -15.13 4.97 6.62
CA ILE A 162 -13.90 4.61 5.93
C ILE A 162 -12.76 4.94 6.88
N ASP A 163 -11.92 3.96 7.16
CA ASP A 163 -10.89 4.09 8.16
C ASP A 163 -9.49 3.89 7.56
N ARG A 164 -8.56 3.47 8.35
CA ARG A 164 -7.14 3.35 8.08
C ARG A 164 -6.80 2.28 7.05
N ILE A 165 -5.63 2.42 6.45
CA ILE A 165 -4.93 1.30 5.81
C ILE A 165 -4.53 0.32 6.91
N PHE A 166 -4.90 -0.95 6.77
CA PHE A 166 -4.54 -1.97 7.75
C PHE A 166 -3.77 -3.14 7.14
N ILE A 167 -3.88 -3.36 5.82
CA ILE A 167 -3.05 -4.31 5.08
C ILE A 167 -2.47 -3.61 3.84
N MET A 168 -1.18 -3.84 3.60
CA MET A 168 -0.54 -3.53 2.34
C MET A 168 -0.25 -4.83 1.58
N VAL A 169 -0.67 -4.91 0.32
CA VAL A 169 -0.48 -6.09 -0.51
C VAL A 169 0.75 -5.89 -1.39
N LEU A 170 1.68 -6.84 -1.32
CA LEU A 170 2.94 -6.85 -2.05
C LEU A 170 2.96 -8.02 -3.03
N GLY A 171 3.09 -7.73 -4.32
CA GLY A 171 3.31 -8.74 -5.36
C GLY A 171 4.80 -8.97 -5.61
N VAL A 172 5.27 -10.22 -5.55
CA VAL A 172 6.71 -10.51 -5.63
C VAL A 172 7.05 -11.59 -6.67
N PRO A 173 8.20 -11.46 -7.37
CA PRO A 173 8.68 -12.47 -8.31
C PRO A 173 9.25 -13.71 -7.62
N ASP A 174 9.89 -13.52 -6.47
CA ASP A 174 10.52 -14.58 -5.66
C ASP A 174 10.00 -14.50 -4.22
N PHE A 175 9.06 -15.37 -3.93
CA PHE A 175 8.38 -15.43 -2.64
C PHE A 175 9.33 -15.81 -1.49
N ALA A 176 10.24 -16.74 -1.74
CA ALA A 176 11.18 -17.22 -0.70
C ALA A 176 12.24 -16.15 -0.39
N ALA A 177 12.81 -15.53 -1.42
CA ALA A 177 13.80 -14.46 -1.26
C ALA A 177 13.19 -13.24 -0.53
N THR A 178 11.93 -12.89 -0.81
CA THR A 178 11.23 -11.79 -0.13
C THR A 178 11.09 -12.06 1.38
N HIS A 179 10.73 -13.28 1.76
CA HIS A 179 10.62 -13.62 3.19
C HIS A 179 11.97 -13.66 3.89
N ALA A 180 13.00 -14.17 3.22
CA ALA A 180 14.36 -14.13 3.75
C ALA A 180 14.83 -12.67 3.98
N ASP A 181 14.50 -11.77 3.06
CA ASP A 181 14.79 -10.34 3.17
C ASP A 181 14.02 -9.69 4.35
N PHE A 182 12.74 -9.98 4.50
CA PHE A 182 11.93 -9.49 5.64
C PHE A 182 12.52 -9.91 6.98
N GLU A 183 12.90 -11.17 7.11
CA GLU A 183 13.49 -11.68 8.35
C GLU A 183 14.86 -11.08 8.62
N ALA A 184 15.74 -11.03 7.62
CA ALA A 184 17.11 -10.57 7.77
C ALA A 184 17.21 -9.05 8.04
N ARG A 185 16.48 -8.23 7.27
CA ARG A 185 16.59 -6.76 7.37
C ARG A 185 15.61 -6.12 8.34
N PHE A 186 14.42 -6.68 8.45
CA PHE A 186 13.36 -6.05 9.25
C PHE A 186 13.00 -6.84 10.51
N GLY A 187 13.51 -8.05 10.68
CA GLY A 187 13.17 -8.90 11.81
C GLY A 187 11.73 -9.38 11.78
N LEU A 188 11.12 -9.44 10.61
CA LEU A 188 9.72 -9.74 10.40
C LEU A 188 9.52 -11.18 9.88
N PRO A 189 9.20 -12.15 10.76
CA PRO A 189 8.95 -13.50 10.33
C PRO A 189 7.61 -13.64 9.61
N LYS A 190 7.53 -14.60 8.72
CA LYS A 190 6.27 -15.00 8.08
C LYS A 190 5.28 -15.52 9.13
N THR A 191 4.08 -14.94 9.16
CA THR A 191 3.05 -15.31 10.14
C THR A 191 2.18 -16.49 9.67
N SER A 192 1.87 -16.53 8.35
CA SER A 192 1.07 -17.60 7.76
C SER A 192 1.49 -17.82 6.31
N GLU A 193 1.22 -19.02 5.80
CA GLU A 193 1.41 -19.32 4.39
C GLU A 193 0.25 -20.20 3.88
N ARG A 194 -0.20 -19.92 2.67
CA ARG A 194 -1.20 -20.70 1.95
C ARG A 194 -1.03 -20.54 0.45
N THR A 195 -1.67 -21.39 -0.30
CA THR A 195 -1.75 -21.27 -1.77
C THR A 195 -3.13 -20.79 -2.16
N ARG A 196 -3.21 -19.77 -3.01
CA ARG A 196 -4.47 -19.11 -3.38
C ARG A 196 -4.48 -18.74 -4.86
N GLY A 197 -5.62 -18.99 -5.53
CA GLY A 197 -5.94 -18.41 -6.82
C GLY A 197 -6.74 -17.11 -6.64
N MET A 198 -6.39 -16.07 -7.38
CA MET A 198 -7.07 -14.77 -7.35
C MET A 198 -7.89 -14.56 -8.62
N ASN A 199 -9.04 -15.24 -8.73
CA ASN A 199 -9.87 -15.25 -9.93
C ASN A 199 -10.36 -13.85 -10.37
N PHE A 200 -10.49 -12.90 -9.44
CA PHE A 200 -10.89 -11.53 -9.75
C PHE A 200 -9.85 -10.78 -10.60
N LEU A 201 -8.58 -11.20 -10.59
CA LEU A 201 -7.55 -10.59 -11.43
C LEU A 201 -7.72 -10.93 -12.91
N GLY A 202 -8.41 -12.04 -13.26
CA GLY A 202 -8.58 -12.50 -14.63
C GLY A 202 -9.62 -11.71 -15.42
N ALA A 203 -10.71 -11.34 -14.77
CA ALA A 203 -11.88 -10.77 -15.45
C ALA A 203 -11.67 -9.35 -15.99
N GLY A 204 -10.75 -8.56 -15.44
CA GLY A 204 -10.57 -7.15 -15.80
C GLY A 204 -9.26 -6.82 -16.54
N TYR A 205 -8.26 -7.70 -16.50
CA TYR A 205 -6.90 -7.34 -16.92
C TYR A 205 -6.26 -8.29 -17.95
N GLY A 206 -6.99 -9.29 -18.44
CA GLY A 206 -6.47 -10.24 -19.43
C GLY A 206 -5.27 -11.05 -18.88
N LEU A 207 -5.23 -11.30 -17.58
CA LEU A 207 -4.25 -12.17 -16.97
C LEU A 207 -4.74 -13.61 -17.15
N GLU A 208 -4.25 -14.30 -18.17
CA GLU A 208 -4.66 -15.67 -18.52
C GLU A 208 -4.49 -16.67 -17.37
N ASP A 209 -3.54 -16.40 -16.47
CA ASP A 209 -3.19 -17.27 -15.34
C ASP A 209 -3.75 -16.84 -13.99
N ALA A 210 -4.67 -15.87 -13.93
CA ALA A 210 -5.18 -15.31 -12.69
C ALA A 210 -5.82 -16.33 -11.73
N GLY A 211 -6.32 -17.44 -12.25
CA GLY A 211 -6.89 -18.53 -11.45
C GLY A 211 -5.87 -19.53 -10.92
N GLN A 212 -4.60 -19.48 -11.33
CA GLN A 212 -3.59 -20.43 -10.88
C GLN A 212 -3.29 -20.22 -9.38
N PRO A 213 -3.12 -21.31 -8.63
CA PRO A 213 -2.74 -21.23 -7.23
C PRO A 213 -1.31 -20.71 -7.09
N LEU A 214 -1.15 -19.57 -6.42
CA LEU A 214 0.15 -18.96 -6.11
C LEU A 214 0.36 -18.90 -4.61
N PRO A 215 1.61 -18.92 -4.14
CA PRO A 215 1.88 -18.79 -2.71
C PRO A 215 1.45 -17.40 -2.22
N MET A 216 0.82 -17.37 -1.07
CA MET A 216 0.42 -16.16 -0.38
C MET A 216 0.76 -16.32 1.09
N SER A 217 1.25 -15.27 1.70
CA SER A 217 1.53 -15.22 3.12
C SER A 217 1.12 -13.90 3.72
N THR A 218 1.26 -13.82 5.02
CA THR A 218 1.11 -12.56 5.77
C THR A 218 2.29 -12.37 6.70
N VAL A 219 2.62 -11.12 6.95
CA VAL A 219 3.62 -10.66 7.90
C VAL A 219 2.95 -9.67 8.83
N GLN A 220 2.91 -9.97 10.14
CA GLN A 220 2.33 -9.09 11.14
C GLN A 220 3.28 -7.92 11.40
N LEU A 221 2.72 -6.70 11.49
CA LEU A 221 3.40 -5.49 11.91
C LEU A 221 2.85 -5.01 13.26
N ASP A 222 3.58 -4.13 13.94
CA ASP A 222 3.04 -3.42 15.08
C ASP A 222 1.81 -2.58 14.71
N GLY A 223 1.01 -2.17 15.69
CA GLY A 223 -0.17 -1.35 15.48
C GLY A 223 -1.31 -2.01 14.72
N ARG A 224 -1.37 -3.34 14.71
CA ARG A 224 -2.40 -4.15 14.02
C ARG A 224 -2.42 -3.96 12.52
N SER A 225 -1.28 -3.70 11.92
CA SER A 225 -1.11 -3.67 10.47
C SER A 225 -0.49 -4.97 9.97
N VAL A 226 -0.69 -5.28 8.69
CA VAL A 226 -0.22 -6.52 8.06
C VAL A 226 0.35 -6.19 6.68
N ILE A 227 1.42 -6.88 6.29
CA ILE A 227 1.81 -6.99 4.89
C ILE A 227 1.33 -8.36 4.40
N GLN A 228 0.50 -8.37 3.36
CA GLN A 228 0.20 -9.57 2.59
C GLN A 228 1.24 -9.67 1.47
N VAL A 229 1.87 -10.82 1.35
CA VAL A 229 2.85 -11.10 0.27
C VAL A 229 2.24 -12.12 -0.66
N ASP A 230 2.08 -11.73 -1.93
CA ASP A 230 1.52 -12.57 -2.98
C ASP A 230 2.63 -12.93 -3.98
N GLY A 231 2.90 -14.21 -4.18
CA GLY A 231 3.70 -14.67 -5.31
C GLY A 231 3.01 -14.28 -6.62
N MET A 232 3.77 -13.71 -7.54
CA MET A 232 3.23 -13.25 -8.81
C MET A 232 3.33 -14.33 -9.89
N GLN A 233 2.49 -14.20 -10.90
CA GLN A 233 2.49 -15.08 -12.07
C GLN A 233 3.80 -14.93 -12.86
N PRO A 234 4.24 -15.98 -13.58
CA PRO A 234 5.45 -15.94 -14.42
C PRO A 234 5.43 -14.82 -15.48
N THR A 235 4.25 -14.37 -15.89
CA THR A 235 4.07 -13.28 -16.86
C THR A 235 4.18 -11.90 -16.25
N ALA A 236 4.21 -11.76 -14.91
CA ALA A 236 4.39 -10.49 -14.25
C ALA A 236 5.79 -9.91 -14.51
N THR A 237 5.88 -8.60 -14.60
CA THR A 237 7.11 -7.90 -14.95
C THR A 237 7.45 -6.82 -13.92
N PRO A 238 8.70 -6.33 -13.88
CA PRO A 238 9.02 -5.14 -13.12
C PRO A 238 8.12 -3.97 -13.53
N ARG A 239 7.83 -3.10 -12.57
CA ARG A 239 7.00 -1.90 -12.81
C ARG A 239 7.74 -0.93 -13.73
N PRO A 240 7.11 -0.45 -14.82
CA PRO A 240 7.76 0.50 -15.70
C PRO A 240 7.98 1.83 -14.96
N CYS A 241 9.22 2.21 -14.79
CA CYS A 241 9.62 3.43 -14.08
C CYS A 241 10.85 4.04 -14.76
N THR A 242 10.99 5.35 -14.70
CA THR A 242 12.24 6.04 -15.06
C THR A 242 13.13 6.15 -13.82
N ASP A 243 14.45 6.12 -14.00
CA ASP A 243 15.43 6.10 -12.88
C ASP A 243 15.35 7.33 -11.95
N SER A 244 14.72 8.41 -12.39
CA SER A 244 14.61 9.65 -11.61
C SER A 244 13.23 9.90 -11.00
N ALA A 245 12.25 9.00 -11.22
CA ALA A 245 10.87 9.17 -10.77
C ALA A 245 10.43 8.06 -9.81
N LEU A 246 9.34 8.28 -9.11
CA LEU A 246 8.66 7.22 -8.37
C LEU A 246 7.92 6.27 -9.31
N PRO A 247 7.78 5.00 -8.94
CA PRO A 247 6.95 4.05 -9.69
C PRO A 247 5.49 4.52 -9.82
N PRO A 248 4.80 4.19 -10.93
CA PRO A 248 3.38 4.50 -11.09
C PRO A 248 2.50 3.69 -10.13
N GLY A 249 1.34 4.25 -9.79
CA GLY A 249 0.40 3.67 -8.84
C GLY A 249 0.93 3.76 -7.40
N ILE A 250 0.85 2.69 -6.63
CA ILE A 250 1.33 2.66 -5.24
C ILE A 250 2.86 2.59 -5.24
N ALA A 251 3.51 3.70 -4.94
CA ALA A 251 4.95 3.87 -5.12
C ALA A 251 5.77 3.52 -3.88
N ILE A 252 5.38 4.02 -2.72
CA ILE A 252 6.11 3.88 -1.45
C ILE A 252 5.11 3.52 -0.35
N VAL A 253 5.52 2.66 0.58
CA VAL A 253 4.82 2.44 1.85
C VAL A 253 5.69 2.94 2.99
N SER A 254 5.16 3.87 3.77
CA SER A 254 5.82 4.42 4.96
C SER A 254 5.42 3.59 6.18
N LEU A 255 6.41 3.05 6.89
CA LEU A 255 6.26 2.23 8.09
C LEU A 255 6.97 2.91 9.26
N ALA A 256 6.36 2.91 10.43
CA ALA A 256 7.09 3.27 11.64
C ALA A 256 8.18 2.24 11.93
N ARG A 257 9.37 2.67 12.38
CA ARG A 257 10.46 1.79 12.76
C ARG A 257 11.28 2.38 13.91
N LYS A 258 11.61 1.53 14.88
CA LYS A 258 12.38 1.95 16.05
C LYS A 258 13.85 2.27 15.74
N GLU A 259 14.44 1.51 14.82
CA GLU A 259 15.86 1.62 14.45
C GLU A 259 16.02 1.77 12.94
N ILE A 260 16.14 3.00 12.45
CA ILE A 260 16.34 3.26 11.01
C ILE A 260 17.80 3.26 10.60
N ASP A 261 18.74 3.56 11.51
CA ASP A 261 20.16 3.65 11.19
C ASP A 261 20.77 2.31 10.74
N SER A 262 20.19 1.20 11.19
CA SER A 262 20.54 -0.15 10.71
C SER A 262 20.33 -0.37 9.21
N LEU A 263 19.50 0.45 8.58
CA LEU A 263 19.18 0.40 7.16
C LEU A 263 19.95 1.41 6.31
N ALA A 264 20.83 2.20 6.92
CA ALA A 264 21.57 3.27 6.22
C ALA A 264 22.46 2.76 5.08
N ALA A 265 22.99 1.53 5.19
CA ALA A 265 23.79 0.91 4.13
C ALA A 265 22.96 0.50 2.88
N ASP A 266 21.66 0.26 3.07
CA ASP A 266 20.74 -0.16 2.01
C ASP A 266 19.93 1.04 1.46
N ALA A 267 20.16 2.25 1.99
CA ALA A 267 19.41 3.44 1.65
C ALA A 267 19.57 3.84 0.18
N LEU A 268 18.47 4.21 -0.46
CA LEU A 268 18.48 4.71 -1.85
C LEU A 268 19.05 6.13 -1.97
N GLY A 269 19.11 6.86 -0.87
CA GLY A 269 19.62 8.21 -0.78
C GLY A 269 19.89 8.62 0.66
N PRO A 270 20.20 9.90 0.92
CA PRO A 270 20.46 10.37 2.26
C PRO A 270 19.25 10.17 3.20
N ILE A 271 19.51 9.91 4.49
CA ILE A 271 18.47 9.92 5.51
C ILE A 271 17.80 11.31 5.49
N TYR A 272 16.50 11.33 5.38
CA TYR A 272 15.69 12.54 5.33
C TYR A 272 15.32 12.99 6.74
N GLN A 273 15.54 14.26 7.06
CA GLN A 273 14.96 14.88 8.26
C GLN A 273 13.55 15.32 7.91
N GLY A 274 12.57 14.58 8.41
CA GLY A 274 11.17 14.84 8.15
C GLY A 274 10.69 16.20 8.69
N ASP A 275 9.70 16.75 8.05
CA ASP A 275 8.98 17.96 8.50
C ASP A 275 7.94 17.62 9.59
N ALA A 276 7.13 18.61 9.99
CA ALA A 276 6.10 18.42 11.00
C ALA A 276 4.87 17.67 10.48
N ALA A 277 4.72 17.49 9.15
CA ALA A 277 3.60 16.81 8.58
C ALA A 277 3.69 15.29 8.76
N TRP A 278 2.54 14.62 8.72
CA TRP A 278 2.49 13.18 8.62
C TRP A 278 3.13 12.70 7.29
N PRO A 279 3.83 11.58 7.23
CA PRO A 279 4.03 10.59 8.29
C PRO A 279 5.22 10.86 9.21
N TYR A 280 5.95 11.96 9.02
CA TYR A 280 7.23 12.19 9.71
C TYR A 280 7.07 12.76 11.10
N GLN A 281 6.28 13.81 11.28
CA GLN A 281 6.10 14.50 12.55
C GLN A 281 7.47 14.90 13.21
N GLY A 282 8.42 15.30 12.37
CA GLY A 282 9.78 15.64 12.80
C GLY A 282 10.74 14.46 12.94
N ALA A 283 10.29 13.22 12.74
CA ALA A 283 11.15 12.05 12.75
C ALA A 283 12.02 11.96 11.47
N ARG A 284 13.06 11.16 11.53
CA ARG A 284 13.91 10.85 10.37
C ARG A 284 13.27 9.76 9.51
N ALA A 285 13.68 9.68 8.26
CA ALA A 285 13.23 8.61 7.35
C ALA A 285 14.37 8.11 6.48
N VAL A 286 14.37 6.81 6.21
CA VAL A 286 15.25 6.15 5.26
C VAL A 286 14.39 5.36 4.26
N THR A 287 14.70 5.50 2.97
CA THR A 287 14.02 4.73 1.93
C THR A 287 14.91 3.61 1.45
N VAL A 288 14.38 2.40 1.46
CA VAL A 288 15.08 1.19 0.99
C VAL A 288 14.24 0.47 -0.05
N ARG A 289 14.91 -0.31 -0.90
CA ARG A 289 14.26 -1.17 -1.90
C ARG A 289 14.17 -2.59 -1.38
N GLY A 290 13.01 -3.21 -1.53
CA GLY A 290 12.80 -4.62 -1.22
C GLY A 290 13.18 -5.54 -2.36
N ALA A 291 13.14 -6.85 -2.10
CA ALA A 291 13.55 -7.90 -3.04
C ALA A 291 12.69 -7.95 -4.32
N GLY A 292 11.43 -7.51 -4.28
CA GLY A 292 10.56 -7.39 -5.45
C GLY A 292 10.63 -6.04 -6.16
N GLY A 293 11.51 -5.13 -5.72
CA GLY A 293 11.66 -3.79 -6.28
C GLY A 293 10.76 -2.72 -5.65
N GLU A 294 9.95 -3.10 -4.67
CA GLU A 294 9.10 -2.20 -3.90
C GLU A 294 9.91 -1.24 -3.02
N LEU A 295 9.34 -0.08 -2.71
CA LEU A 295 9.97 0.93 -1.87
C LEU A 295 9.32 0.99 -0.49
N TYR A 296 10.16 0.90 0.54
CA TYR A 296 9.80 1.13 1.94
C TYR A 296 10.42 2.43 2.41
N GLU A 297 9.61 3.31 3.00
CA GLU A 297 10.08 4.48 3.73
C GLU A 297 9.93 4.18 5.23
N MET A 298 11.06 3.92 5.89
CA MET A 298 11.10 3.63 7.33
C MET A 298 11.25 4.93 8.09
N VAL A 299 10.28 5.23 8.95
CA VAL A 299 10.18 6.49 9.70
C VAL A 299 10.40 6.22 11.18
N GLY A 300 11.38 6.90 11.78
CA GLY A 300 11.72 6.71 13.19
C GLY A 300 12.75 7.70 13.71
N PRO A 301 13.14 7.55 14.99
CA PRO A 301 14.11 8.40 15.63
C PRO A 301 15.52 8.28 15.03
#